data_147c5ad701c77ca7730ee6b057e7e8d2
#
_entry.id   147c5ad701c77ca7730ee6b057e7e8d2
#
_cell.length_a   1.000
_cell.length_b   1.000
_cell.length_c   1.000
_cell.angle_alpha   90.00
_cell.angle_beta   90.00
_cell.angle_gamma   90.00
#
_symmetry.space_group_name_H-M   'P 1'
#
loop_
_entity.id
_entity.type
_entity.pdbx_description
1 polymer ?
#
loop_
_entity_poly.entity_id
_entity_poly.type
_entity_poly.pdbx_seq_one_letter_code
_entity_poly.pdbx_strand_id
1 'polypeptide(L)'
;MSINEHELVKTAANYAALTPVDFMRRAADVYPKRLAVIHGKIRRNWAETYARSMQLGHALRGLGIGKGDTVTVMLANTPEMVECHFGVPVIGAVLNTLNTRLDAPSLTYMFNHAESKVIIVDREFSKVVKEALQNATVKPIVIDVDDSEYEGPGERIGTYLYDSLLANSSSAPIVFEGDEWDAMSLNYTSGTTGEPKGVVYHHRGAYLNAVSNILEWDLPSHPVYLWTLPMFHCNGWCFPWTVAARAGVNVCLRKVTPEGVFGAMGDYGVTHYCGAPIVHSMLVNASDEVKQLAVKGTNSSQTAGQGSCERRPIKGMVAGAAPSATLLESIDALGITLTHVYGLTEVYGPCTICAPQQEWDSLSAADRAVNHARQGVRYHLQADANVVDPDTNQPVPADGETIGEIVVRGNICMKGYLRNPKATDEAFAGGWFHTGDLGVLFPDGYIKIKDRSKDVIISGGENISSIEIEDVLYKHPAVMAVAVVAKPHPKWGETPCAFVELKPGMEVTAAELVKHCKAHLPGFKVPGAIEFGELPKTSTGKIQKFELRKRSGAVDAINV
;
A
#
# COMPACT_ATOMS: atom_id res chain seq x y z
N MET A 1 40.47 28.52 -0.57
CA MET A 1 40.96 27.28 0.08
C MET A 1 40.15 26.14 -0.41
N SER A 2 40.74 25.14 -1.05
CA SER A 2 40.05 23.88 -1.35
C SER A 2 39.95 23.07 -0.08
N ILE A 3 38.74 22.54 0.21
CA ILE A 3 38.54 21.59 1.31
C ILE A 3 39.28 20.29 0.95
N ASN A 4 40.22 19.86 1.80
CA ASN A 4 40.94 18.61 1.60
C ASN A 4 40.09 17.45 2.12
N GLU A 5 39.20 16.90 1.28
CA GLU A 5 38.28 15.82 1.68
C GLU A 5 38.99 14.52 2.07
N HIS A 6 40.23 14.31 1.67
CA HIS A 6 41.03 13.14 2.05
C HIS A 6 41.33 13.06 3.56
N GLU A 7 41.24 14.21 4.25
CA GLU A 7 41.43 14.29 5.70
C GLU A 7 40.12 14.22 6.48
N LEU A 8 38.96 14.28 5.78
CA LEU A 8 37.61 14.32 6.35
C LEU A 8 36.91 12.99 6.16
N VAL A 9 37.44 11.95 6.79
CA VAL A 9 36.91 10.58 6.64
C VAL A 9 35.69 10.31 7.51
N LYS A 10 34.87 9.35 7.09
CA LYS A 10 33.78 8.84 7.89
C LYS A 10 34.31 8.12 9.12
N THR A 11 33.76 8.41 10.29
CA THR A 11 34.06 7.76 11.55
C THR A 11 32.77 7.40 12.27
N ALA A 12 32.84 6.59 13.32
CA ALA A 12 31.67 6.27 14.15
C ALA A 12 31.05 7.51 14.83
N ALA A 13 31.79 8.63 14.89
CA ALA A 13 31.29 9.87 15.49
C ALA A 13 30.42 10.70 14.54
N ASN A 14 30.64 10.57 13.21
CA ASN A 14 30.00 11.44 12.21
C ASN A 14 29.24 10.69 11.12
N TYR A 15 29.18 9.35 11.19
CA TYR A 15 28.45 8.53 10.25
C TYR A 15 27.79 7.34 10.92
N ALA A 16 26.52 7.15 10.64
CA ALA A 16 25.76 5.93 10.89
C ALA A 16 24.91 5.63 9.66
N ALA A 17 24.77 4.36 9.31
CA ALA A 17 23.89 3.94 8.20
C ALA A 17 22.44 4.33 8.49
N LEU A 18 21.76 4.91 7.49
CA LEU A 18 20.33 5.21 7.58
C LEU A 18 19.54 3.89 7.60
N THR A 19 18.96 3.59 8.75
CA THR A 19 18.09 2.41 8.91
C THR A 19 16.86 2.75 9.72
N PRO A 20 15.64 2.40 9.27
CA PRO A 20 14.42 2.71 10.00
C PRO A 20 14.24 1.89 11.28
N VAL A 21 15.04 0.83 11.47
CA VAL A 21 14.97 0.01 12.71
C VAL A 21 15.37 0.82 13.95
N ASP A 22 16.22 1.85 13.80
CA ASP A 22 16.62 2.73 14.91
C ASP A 22 15.49 3.61 15.44
N PHE A 23 14.42 3.81 14.66
CA PHE A 23 13.26 4.57 15.14
C PHE A 23 12.59 3.89 16.34
N MET A 24 12.50 2.54 16.33
CA MET A 24 11.94 1.82 17.47
C MET A 24 12.83 1.90 18.70
N ARG A 25 14.17 1.80 18.53
CA ARG A 25 15.11 1.98 19.63
C ARG A 25 14.92 3.34 20.30
N ARG A 26 14.91 4.42 19.49
CA ARG A 26 14.66 5.77 20.01
C ARG A 26 13.30 5.88 20.72
N ALA A 27 12.23 5.28 20.18
CA ALA A 27 10.93 5.29 20.81
C ALA A 27 10.97 4.58 22.20
N ALA A 28 11.66 3.44 22.29
CA ALA A 28 11.82 2.71 23.54
C ALA A 28 12.69 3.46 24.56
N ASP A 29 13.78 4.09 24.11
CA ASP A 29 14.68 4.85 24.99
C ASP A 29 14.02 6.10 25.57
N VAL A 30 13.27 6.84 24.75
CA VAL A 30 12.69 8.14 25.16
C VAL A 30 11.31 7.98 25.78
N TYR A 31 10.52 7.01 25.30
CA TYR A 31 9.11 6.82 25.68
C TYR A 31 8.79 5.38 26.10
N PRO A 32 9.60 4.72 26.98
CA PRO A 32 9.51 3.29 27.27
C PRO A 32 8.11 2.85 27.73
N LYS A 33 7.46 3.66 28.55
CA LYS A 33 6.14 3.36 29.15
C LYS A 33 4.96 3.74 28.27
N ARG A 34 5.21 4.44 27.13
CA ARG A 34 4.15 4.86 26.25
C ARG A 34 3.62 3.67 25.47
N LEU A 35 2.29 3.62 25.29
CA LEU A 35 1.63 2.58 24.52
C LEU A 35 2.15 2.60 23.06
N ALA A 36 2.51 1.44 22.55
CA ALA A 36 3.03 1.21 21.21
C ALA A 36 2.08 0.39 20.34
N VAL A 37 1.39 -0.59 20.95
CA VAL A 37 0.53 -1.54 20.23
C VAL A 37 -0.75 -1.81 21.00
N ILE A 38 -1.87 -1.80 20.26
CA ILE A 38 -3.20 -2.25 20.70
C ILE A 38 -3.66 -3.34 19.74
N HIS A 39 -4.06 -4.52 20.28
CA HIS A 39 -4.65 -5.59 19.49
C HIS A 39 -5.62 -6.39 20.36
N GLY A 40 -6.91 -6.30 20.10
CA GLY A 40 -7.92 -6.87 20.98
C GLY A 40 -7.69 -6.48 22.44
N LYS A 41 -7.37 -7.47 23.29
CA LYS A 41 -7.01 -7.26 24.71
C LYS A 41 -5.52 -6.96 24.92
N ILE A 42 -4.69 -7.19 23.92
CA ILE A 42 -3.23 -6.97 24.03
C ILE A 42 -2.91 -5.49 24.06
N ARG A 43 -2.10 -5.10 25.04
CA ARG A 43 -1.52 -3.76 25.18
C ARG A 43 -0.04 -3.92 25.44
N ARG A 44 0.80 -3.31 24.60
CA ARG A 44 2.27 -3.31 24.78
C ARG A 44 2.78 -1.88 24.68
N ASN A 45 3.69 -1.53 25.55
CA ASN A 45 4.41 -0.26 25.49
C ASN A 45 5.64 -0.36 24.57
N TRP A 46 6.34 0.75 24.36
CA TRP A 46 7.50 0.78 23.48
C TRP A 46 8.67 -0.06 24.00
N ALA A 47 8.90 -0.12 25.31
CA ALA A 47 9.94 -0.97 25.89
C ALA A 47 9.65 -2.46 25.66
N GLU A 48 8.40 -2.88 25.85
CA GLU A 48 7.97 -4.27 25.61
C GLU A 48 8.05 -4.64 24.14
N THR A 49 7.57 -3.75 23.25
CA THR A 49 7.59 -4.00 21.79
C THR A 49 9.02 -4.06 21.26
N TYR A 50 9.91 -3.18 21.76
CA TYR A 50 11.33 -3.22 21.43
C TYR A 50 11.99 -4.51 21.91
N ALA A 51 11.77 -4.89 23.18
CA ALA A 51 12.34 -6.11 23.75
C ALA A 51 11.94 -7.34 22.93
N ARG A 52 10.66 -7.47 22.54
CA ARG A 52 10.17 -8.58 21.70
C ARG A 52 10.77 -8.57 20.30
N SER A 53 10.95 -7.40 19.69
CA SER A 53 11.64 -7.29 18.40
C SER A 53 13.11 -7.72 18.49
N MET A 54 13.79 -7.38 19.58
CA MET A 54 15.18 -7.84 19.82
C MET A 54 15.22 -9.35 20.08
N GLN A 55 14.28 -9.87 20.86
CA GLN A 55 14.14 -11.32 21.07
C GLN A 55 13.94 -12.06 19.75
N LEU A 56 13.13 -11.54 18.83
CA LEU A 56 12.99 -12.10 17.47
C LEU A 56 14.32 -12.10 16.73
N GLY A 57 15.06 -11.00 16.75
CA GLY A 57 16.38 -10.91 16.12
C GLY A 57 17.36 -11.94 16.70
N HIS A 58 17.44 -12.09 18.03
CA HIS A 58 18.26 -13.09 18.68
C HIS A 58 17.80 -14.52 18.38
N ALA A 59 16.49 -14.77 18.38
CA ALA A 59 15.92 -16.06 18.02
C ALA A 59 16.33 -16.48 16.61
N LEU A 60 16.18 -15.59 15.63
CA LEU A 60 16.57 -15.83 14.24
C LEU A 60 18.08 -16.10 14.11
N ARG A 61 18.93 -15.33 14.79
CA ARG A 61 20.39 -15.61 14.86
C ARG A 61 20.66 -16.99 15.46
N GLY A 62 19.94 -17.38 16.51
CA GLY A 62 20.04 -18.71 17.12
C GLY A 62 19.64 -19.86 16.18
N LEU A 63 18.78 -19.58 15.20
CA LEU A 63 18.39 -20.50 14.12
C LEU A 63 19.35 -20.43 12.90
N GLY A 64 20.45 -19.68 13.00
CA GLY A 64 21.44 -19.55 11.94
C GLY A 64 21.09 -18.54 10.84
N ILE A 65 20.13 -17.65 11.09
CA ILE A 65 19.73 -16.60 10.14
C ILE A 65 20.60 -15.36 10.32
N GLY A 66 21.07 -14.82 9.22
CA GLY A 66 21.95 -13.65 9.20
C GLY A 66 21.70 -12.72 8.02
N LYS A 67 22.71 -11.89 7.73
CA LYS A 67 22.67 -10.90 6.67
C LYS A 67 22.34 -11.52 5.30
N GLY A 68 21.33 -10.97 4.64
CA GLY A 68 20.89 -11.38 3.30
C GLY A 68 19.97 -12.61 3.27
N ASP A 69 19.78 -13.31 4.39
CA ASP A 69 18.85 -14.43 4.46
C ASP A 69 17.40 -13.93 4.45
N THR A 70 16.53 -14.62 3.71
CA THR A 70 15.12 -14.24 3.62
C THR A 70 14.30 -14.89 4.71
N VAL A 71 13.61 -14.05 5.50
CA VAL A 71 12.56 -14.43 6.45
C VAL A 71 11.21 -14.05 5.86
N THR A 72 10.46 -15.05 5.46
CA THR A 72 9.13 -14.89 4.88
C THR A 72 8.08 -14.84 5.99
N VAL A 73 7.13 -13.92 5.86
CA VAL A 73 6.11 -13.67 6.88
C VAL A 73 4.73 -13.63 6.24
N MET A 74 3.80 -14.47 6.75
CA MET A 74 2.40 -14.49 6.33
C MET A 74 1.51 -14.32 7.57
N LEU A 75 1.30 -13.06 7.94
CA LEU A 75 0.55 -12.64 9.12
C LEU A 75 -0.56 -11.64 8.74
N ALA A 76 -1.63 -11.63 9.51
CA ALA A 76 -2.57 -10.51 9.51
C ALA A 76 -1.94 -9.25 10.13
N ASN A 77 -2.69 -8.15 10.22
CA ASN A 77 -2.24 -6.96 10.95
C ASN A 77 -2.26 -7.23 12.45
N THR A 78 -1.18 -7.79 12.96
CA THR A 78 -1.01 -8.19 14.38
C THR A 78 0.25 -7.57 14.98
N PRO A 79 0.42 -7.63 16.30
CA PRO A 79 1.64 -7.18 16.97
C PRO A 79 2.92 -7.86 16.44
N GLU A 80 2.84 -9.15 16.14
CA GLU A 80 3.94 -9.95 15.62
C GLU A 80 4.39 -9.46 14.24
N MET A 81 3.45 -8.97 13.42
CA MET A 81 3.77 -8.35 12.14
C MET A 81 4.54 -7.04 12.35
N VAL A 82 4.16 -6.22 13.33
CA VAL A 82 4.93 -5.02 13.71
C VAL A 82 6.34 -5.42 14.16
N GLU A 83 6.47 -6.41 15.04
CA GLU A 83 7.76 -6.90 15.55
C GLU A 83 8.68 -7.41 14.42
N CYS A 84 8.12 -8.10 13.41
CA CYS A 84 8.87 -8.58 12.24
C CYS A 84 9.50 -7.44 11.43
N HIS A 85 8.83 -6.28 11.32
CA HIS A 85 9.37 -5.11 10.60
C HIS A 85 10.65 -4.53 11.23
N PHE A 86 10.96 -4.91 12.45
CA PHE A 86 12.16 -4.47 13.17
C PHE A 86 13.11 -5.64 13.47
N GLY A 87 12.60 -6.73 14.01
CA GLY A 87 13.39 -7.87 14.47
C GLY A 87 14.08 -8.64 13.35
N VAL A 88 13.52 -8.63 12.13
CA VAL A 88 14.16 -9.26 10.95
C VAL A 88 15.28 -8.37 10.41
N PRO A 89 15.02 -7.11 10.03
CA PRO A 89 16.05 -6.31 9.39
C PRO A 89 17.14 -5.82 10.34
N VAL A 90 16.93 -5.80 11.67
CA VAL A 90 17.98 -5.40 12.62
C VAL A 90 19.20 -6.32 12.59
N ILE A 91 19.03 -7.58 12.19
CA ILE A 91 20.13 -8.56 12.03
C ILE A 91 20.68 -8.60 10.60
N GLY A 92 20.21 -7.71 9.71
CA GLY A 92 20.57 -7.68 8.29
C GLY A 92 19.84 -8.72 7.43
N ALA A 93 18.87 -9.45 7.98
CA ALA A 93 18.02 -10.36 7.22
C ALA A 93 16.96 -9.59 6.42
N VAL A 94 16.44 -10.21 5.37
CA VAL A 94 15.48 -9.62 4.44
C VAL A 94 14.06 -10.05 4.82
N LEU A 95 13.22 -9.09 5.17
CA LEU A 95 11.82 -9.31 5.50
C LEU A 95 10.99 -9.47 4.22
N ASN A 96 10.45 -10.68 3.98
CA ASN A 96 9.56 -10.94 2.85
C ASN A 96 8.12 -11.08 3.34
N THR A 97 7.34 -10.01 3.21
CA THR A 97 5.94 -10.01 3.64
C THR A 97 5.02 -10.46 2.52
N LEU A 98 4.20 -11.48 2.77
CA LEU A 98 3.32 -12.07 1.77
C LEU A 98 1.86 -11.67 1.94
N ASN A 99 1.18 -11.55 0.82
CA ASN A 99 -0.25 -11.32 0.76
C ASN A 99 -1.00 -12.55 1.32
N THR A 100 -1.85 -12.33 2.31
CA THR A 100 -2.60 -13.36 3.04
C THR A 100 -3.71 -14.05 2.23
N ARG A 101 -3.96 -13.61 0.99
CA ARG A 101 -4.96 -14.18 0.08
C ARG A 101 -4.36 -14.95 -1.10
N LEU A 102 -3.06 -15.20 -1.07
CA LEU A 102 -2.38 -15.97 -2.12
C LEU A 102 -2.76 -17.46 -2.01
N ASP A 103 -2.79 -18.11 -3.17
CA ASP A 103 -2.95 -19.55 -3.30
C ASP A 103 -1.63 -20.32 -3.09
N ALA A 104 -1.71 -21.62 -2.92
CA ALA A 104 -0.55 -22.46 -2.68
C ALA A 104 0.48 -22.45 -3.82
N PRO A 105 0.11 -22.48 -5.12
CA PRO A 105 1.07 -22.36 -6.22
C PRO A 105 1.86 -21.05 -6.18
N SER A 106 1.21 -19.92 -5.96
CA SER A 106 1.87 -18.62 -5.84
C SER A 106 2.84 -18.57 -4.66
N LEU A 107 2.44 -19.11 -3.51
CA LEU A 107 3.29 -19.21 -2.33
C LEU A 107 4.49 -20.12 -2.58
N THR A 108 4.29 -21.27 -3.24
CA THR A 108 5.37 -22.20 -3.62
C THR A 108 6.42 -21.50 -4.48
N TYR A 109 5.96 -20.75 -5.49
CA TYR A 109 6.86 -19.94 -6.33
C TYR A 109 7.66 -18.94 -5.48
N MET A 110 6.96 -18.15 -4.64
CA MET A 110 7.61 -17.11 -3.83
C MET A 110 8.59 -17.69 -2.81
N PHE A 111 8.27 -18.81 -2.16
CA PHE A 111 9.19 -19.48 -1.24
C PHE A 111 10.48 -19.91 -1.93
N ASN A 112 10.36 -20.51 -3.11
CA ASN A 112 11.50 -20.96 -3.90
C ASN A 112 12.31 -19.79 -4.46
N HIS A 113 11.64 -18.82 -5.07
CA HIS A 113 12.27 -17.66 -5.68
C HIS A 113 13.01 -16.77 -4.68
N ALA A 114 12.42 -16.58 -3.48
CA ALA A 114 13.02 -15.83 -2.37
C ALA A 114 14.08 -16.65 -1.60
N GLU A 115 14.21 -17.96 -1.87
CA GLU A 115 15.05 -18.88 -1.06
C GLU A 115 14.76 -18.76 0.45
N SER A 116 13.47 -18.75 0.80
CA SER A 116 13.01 -18.54 2.17
C SER A 116 13.70 -19.50 3.15
N LYS A 117 14.42 -18.96 4.13
CA LYS A 117 15.09 -19.74 5.20
C LYS A 117 14.18 -20.01 6.39
N VAL A 118 13.32 -19.03 6.69
CA VAL A 118 12.31 -19.10 7.74
C VAL A 118 10.98 -18.66 7.18
N ILE A 119 9.90 -19.29 7.63
CA ILE A 119 8.52 -18.84 7.41
C ILE A 119 7.87 -18.61 8.77
N ILE A 120 7.44 -17.39 9.05
CA ILE A 120 6.61 -17.04 10.20
C ILE A 120 5.17 -16.95 9.70
N VAL A 121 4.30 -17.81 10.24
CA VAL A 121 2.93 -17.96 9.73
C VAL A 121 1.90 -17.89 10.85
N ASP A 122 0.85 -17.12 10.64
CA ASP A 122 -0.35 -17.16 11.48
C ASP A 122 -1.13 -18.45 11.18
N ARG A 123 -1.62 -19.11 12.23
CA ARG A 123 -2.37 -20.36 12.08
C ARG A 123 -3.61 -20.22 11.19
N GLU A 124 -4.17 -19.02 11.03
CA GLU A 124 -5.25 -18.75 10.06
C GLU A 124 -4.85 -19.17 8.64
N PHE A 125 -3.58 -19.00 8.27
CA PHE A 125 -3.07 -19.29 6.93
C PHE A 125 -2.32 -20.63 6.83
N SER A 126 -2.34 -21.43 7.90
CA SER A 126 -1.60 -22.69 8.00
C SER A 126 -1.93 -23.68 6.87
N LYS A 127 -3.19 -23.79 6.47
CA LYS A 127 -3.63 -24.72 5.42
C LYS A 127 -2.95 -24.44 4.07
N VAL A 128 -3.01 -23.21 3.61
CA VAL A 128 -2.43 -22.84 2.30
C VAL A 128 -0.90 -22.87 2.32
N VAL A 129 -0.28 -22.49 3.45
CA VAL A 129 1.18 -22.56 3.61
C VAL A 129 1.65 -24.02 3.65
N LYS A 130 0.94 -24.90 4.36
CA LYS A 130 1.25 -26.33 4.40
C LYS A 130 1.20 -26.97 3.02
N GLU A 131 0.18 -26.66 2.23
CA GLU A 131 0.04 -27.11 0.85
C GLU A 131 1.21 -26.58 -0.03
N ALA A 132 1.55 -25.30 0.09
CA ALA A 132 2.66 -24.71 -0.63
C ALA A 132 4.02 -25.37 -0.30
N LEU A 133 4.25 -25.68 0.98
CA LEU A 133 5.48 -26.31 1.46
C LEU A 133 5.67 -27.75 0.94
N GLN A 134 4.58 -28.46 0.63
CA GLN A 134 4.67 -29.80 0.03
C GLN A 134 5.32 -29.76 -1.36
N ASN A 135 5.10 -28.69 -2.12
CA ASN A 135 5.59 -28.50 -3.48
C ASN A 135 6.84 -27.61 -3.55
N ALA A 136 7.25 -27.00 -2.45
CA ALA A 136 8.43 -26.16 -2.41
C ALA A 136 9.74 -26.98 -2.42
N THR A 137 10.72 -26.51 -3.18
CA THR A 137 12.08 -27.09 -3.21
C THR A 137 12.90 -26.67 -2.00
N VAL A 138 12.68 -25.45 -1.48
CA VAL A 138 13.27 -24.97 -0.23
C VAL A 138 12.63 -25.68 0.98
N LYS A 139 13.41 -25.83 2.05
CA LYS A 139 12.95 -26.44 3.31
C LYS A 139 13.15 -25.43 4.46
N PRO A 140 12.29 -24.41 4.54
CA PRO A 140 12.41 -23.38 5.57
C PRO A 140 12.06 -23.93 6.96
N ILE A 141 12.62 -23.29 7.98
CA ILE A 141 12.14 -23.45 9.35
C ILE A 141 10.81 -22.73 9.47
N VAL A 142 9.78 -23.41 9.99
CA VAL A 142 8.44 -22.81 10.16
C VAL A 142 8.23 -22.45 11.63
N ILE A 143 7.80 -21.21 11.87
CA ILE A 143 7.45 -20.64 13.17
C ILE A 143 5.98 -20.25 13.15
N ASP A 144 5.16 -20.88 13.99
CA ASP A 144 3.75 -20.59 14.09
C ASP A 144 3.48 -19.38 14.99
N VAL A 145 2.61 -18.50 14.56
CA VAL A 145 1.98 -17.47 15.38
C VAL A 145 0.57 -17.94 15.76
N ASP A 146 0.29 -17.99 17.05
CA ASP A 146 -1.00 -18.37 17.61
C ASP A 146 -1.63 -17.14 18.28
N ASP A 147 -2.25 -16.28 17.48
CA ASP A 147 -2.88 -15.06 17.97
C ASP A 147 -4.10 -15.39 18.83
N SER A 148 -4.09 -14.94 20.09
CA SER A 148 -5.17 -15.15 21.06
C SER A 148 -6.50 -14.47 20.68
N GLU A 149 -6.45 -13.48 19.78
CA GLU A 149 -7.65 -12.76 19.27
C GLU A 149 -8.25 -13.45 18.03
N TYR A 150 -7.67 -14.58 17.58
CA TYR A 150 -8.18 -15.36 16.46
C TYR A 150 -8.84 -16.66 16.94
N GLU A 151 -10.14 -16.73 16.84
CA GLU A 151 -10.96 -17.91 17.24
C GLU A 151 -11.28 -18.86 16.07
N GLY A 152 -10.83 -18.51 14.85
CA GLY A 152 -11.12 -19.29 13.64
C GLY A 152 -10.32 -20.59 13.52
N PRO A 153 -10.56 -21.37 12.45
CA PRO A 153 -9.87 -22.63 12.19
C PRO A 153 -8.40 -22.39 11.80
N GLY A 154 -7.57 -23.40 12.03
CA GLY A 154 -6.16 -23.42 11.68
C GLY A 154 -5.38 -24.34 12.61
N GLU A 155 -4.24 -24.83 12.14
CA GLU A 155 -3.37 -25.74 12.88
C GLU A 155 -1.96 -25.17 13.01
N ARG A 156 -1.20 -25.69 13.96
CA ARG A 156 0.25 -25.44 14.03
C ARG A 156 0.94 -26.39 13.04
N ILE A 157 1.77 -25.84 12.18
CA ILE A 157 2.49 -26.59 11.14
C ILE A 157 4.01 -26.51 11.29
N GLY A 158 4.48 -25.64 12.19
CA GLY A 158 5.87 -25.36 12.42
C GLY A 158 6.50 -26.15 13.56
N THR A 159 7.80 -26.08 13.63
CA THR A 159 8.59 -26.67 14.71
C THR A 159 8.59 -25.77 15.95
N TYR A 160 8.42 -24.49 15.78
CA TYR A 160 8.50 -23.49 16.86
C TYR A 160 7.20 -22.72 16.98
N LEU A 161 6.87 -22.34 18.22
CA LEU A 161 5.82 -21.36 18.50
C LEU A 161 6.49 -19.99 18.77
N TYR A 162 6.02 -18.95 18.11
CA TYR A 162 6.61 -17.61 18.13
C TYR A 162 6.87 -17.10 19.55
N ASP A 163 5.84 -17.04 20.40
CA ASP A 163 5.98 -16.52 21.76
C ASP A 163 6.93 -17.37 22.62
N SER A 164 6.90 -18.69 22.47
CA SER A 164 7.83 -19.58 23.19
C SER A 164 9.28 -19.39 22.72
N LEU A 165 9.49 -19.19 21.43
CA LEU A 165 10.79 -18.93 20.84
C LEU A 165 11.36 -17.60 21.34
N LEU A 166 10.55 -16.55 21.37
CA LEU A 166 10.93 -15.24 21.89
C LEU A 166 11.25 -15.30 23.39
N ALA A 167 10.39 -15.95 24.20
CA ALA A 167 10.59 -16.05 25.64
C ALA A 167 11.91 -16.72 26.04
N ASN A 168 12.44 -17.60 25.18
CA ASN A 168 13.73 -18.28 25.37
C ASN A 168 14.92 -17.54 24.73
N SER A 169 14.70 -16.33 24.21
CA SER A 169 15.72 -15.55 23.51
C SER A 169 16.07 -14.26 24.24
N SER A 170 17.30 -13.78 24.05
CA SER A 170 17.76 -12.53 24.67
C SER A 170 16.99 -11.33 24.15
N SER A 171 16.67 -10.39 25.03
CA SER A 171 16.14 -9.06 24.67
C SER A 171 17.21 -7.96 24.63
N ALA A 172 18.50 -8.34 24.70
CA ALA A 172 19.58 -7.36 24.63
C ALA A 172 19.52 -6.56 23.33
N PRO A 173 19.84 -5.26 23.35
CA PRO A 173 19.84 -4.44 22.16
C PRO A 173 20.73 -5.01 21.05
N ILE A 174 20.21 -5.04 19.83
CA ILE A 174 20.96 -5.34 18.61
C ILE A 174 21.12 -4.03 17.86
N VAL A 175 22.35 -3.69 17.47
CA VAL A 175 22.65 -2.58 16.58
C VAL A 175 22.78 -3.13 15.17
N PHE A 176 22.18 -2.45 14.19
CA PHE A 176 22.36 -2.79 12.79
C PHE A 176 23.80 -2.52 12.34
N GLU A 177 24.48 -3.54 11.88
CA GLU A 177 25.89 -3.49 11.42
C GLU A 177 25.96 -3.74 9.91
N GLY A 178 25.25 -2.93 9.12
CA GLY A 178 25.18 -3.08 7.68
C GLY A 178 25.37 -1.75 6.94
N ASP A 179 25.35 -1.84 5.63
CA ASP A 179 25.28 -0.68 4.76
C ASP A 179 23.82 -0.25 4.56
N GLU A 180 23.57 1.04 4.47
CA GLU A 180 22.22 1.55 4.22
C GLU A 180 21.64 1.14 2.86
N TRP A 181 22.51 0.63 1.95
CA TRP A 181 22.14 0.03 0.67
C TRP A 181 21.87 -1.47 0.76
N ASP A 182 22.12 -2.13 1.89
CA ASP A 182 21.79 -3.55 2.07
C ASP A 182 20.30 -3.80 1.86
N ALA A 183 19.98 -5.01 1.36
CA ALA A 183 18.59 -5.43 1.20
C ALA A 183 17.93 -5.56 2.58
N MET A 184 16.78 -4.96 2.75
CA MET A 184 16.03 -4.90 4.00
C MET A 184 14.70 -5.65 3.92
N SER A 185 14.04 -5.53 2.76
CA SER A 185 12.73 -6.13 2.55
C SER A 185 12.53 -6.54 1.10
N LEU A 186 11.67 -7.54 0.91
CA LEU A 186 11.26 -8.09 -0.37
C LEU A 186 9.74 -8.07 -0.45
N ASN A 187 9.20 -7.46 -1.50
CA ASN A 187 7.77 -7.34 -1.72
C ASN A 187 7.42 -7.86 -3.12
N TYR A 188 6.50 -8.81 -3.21
CA TYR A 188 6.07 -9.33 -4.51
C TYR A 188 4.94 -8.51 -5.10
N THR A 189 5.07 -8.17 -6.39
CA THR A 189 3.98 -7.57 -7.16
C THR A 189 3.23 -8.66 -7.92
N SER A 190 1.92 -8.51 -8.06
CA SER A 190 1.15 -9.31 -9.00
C SER A 190 1.52 -8.86 -10.42
N GLY A 191 2.47 -9.54 -11.05
CA GLY A 191 2.87 -9.25 -12.41
C GLY A 191 1.66 -9.29 -13.37
N THR A 192 1.47 -8.24 -14.16
CA THR A 192 0.39 -8.18 -15.17
C THR A 192 0.68 -9.04 -16.40
N THR A 193 1.88 -9.64 -16.50
CA THR A 193 2.39 -10.33 -17.71
C THR A 193 3.05 -11.66 -17.43
N GLY A 194 2.97 -12.21 -16.21
CA GLY A 194 3.66 -13.45 -15.89
C GLY A 194 3.82 -13.68 -14.40
N GLU A 195 4.89 -14.36 -14.02
CA GLU A 195 5.22 -14.62 -12.62
C GLU A 195 5.42 -13.34 -11.81
N PRO A 196 5.06 -13.34 -10.51
CA PRO A 196 5.25 -12.19 -9.64
C PRO A 196 6.72 -11.76 -9.56
N LYS A 197 6.98 -10.46 -9.64
CA LYS A 197 8.33 -9.90 -9.50
C LYS A 197 8.60 -9.58 -8.03
N GLY A 198 9.77 -9.97 -7.53
CA GLY A 198 10.22 -9.64 -6.18
C GLY A 198 10.95 -8.29 -6.16
N VAL A 199 10.32 -7.27 -5.60
CA VAL A 199 10.87 -5.92 -5.45
C VAL A 199 11.72 -5.85 -4.20
N VAL A 200 13.00 -5.50 -4.34
CA VAL A 200 13.96 -5.45 -3.23
C VAL A 200 14.12 -4.03 -2.71
N TYR A 201 13.88 -3.83 -1.42
CA TYR A 201 14.08 -2.57 -0.71
C TYR A 201 15.45 -2.52 -0.02
N HIS A 202 16.00 -1.32 0.13
CA HIS A 202 17.18 -1.04 0.96
C HIS A 202 16.81 -0.19 2.18
N HIS A 203 17.64 -0.22 3.22
CA HIS A 203 17.40 0.48 4.48
C HIS A 203 17.22 2.00 4.29
N ARG A 204 18.08 2.63 3.46
CA ARG A 204 18.01 4.07 3.18
C ARG A 204 16.67 4.51 2.61
N GLY A 205 16.13 3.76 1.61
CA GLY A 205 14.84 4.09 0.99
C GLY A 205 13.69 4.01 1.98
N ALA A 206 13.65 2.94 2.79
CA ALA A 206 12.63 2.77 3.81
C ALA A 206 12.72 3.85 4.91
N TYR A 207 13.94 4.22 5.32
CA TYR A 207 14.17 5.31 6.28
C TYR A 207 13.62 6.64 5.73
N LEU A 208 14.02 7.00 4.51
CA LEU A 208 13.63 8.27 3.91
C LEU A 208 12.14 8.32 3.60
N ASN A 209 11.52 7.21 3.14
CA ASN A 209 10.07 7.21 2.93
C ASN A 209 9.30 7.30 4.23
N ALA A 210 9.76 6.63 5.30
CA ALA A 210 9.14 6.76 6.62
C ALA A 210 9.20 8.21 7.15
N VAL A 211 10.30 8.93 6.90
CA VAL A 211 10.43 10.37 7.25
C VAL A 211 9.58 11.24 6.32
N SER A 212 9.52 10.94 5.01
CA SER A 212 8.64 11.64 4.07
C SER A 212 7.18 11.58 4.52
N ASN A 213 6.67 10.42 4.92
CA ASN A 213 5.31 10.31 5.44
C ASN A 213 5.02 11.25 6.62
N ILE A 214 6.03 11.54 7.47
CA ILE A 214 5.89 12.50 8.56
C ILE A 214 5.74 13.93 8.00
N LEU A 215 6.55 14.28 7.00
CA LEU A 215 6.55 15.61 6.38
C LEU A 215 5.27 15.85 5.58
N GLU A 216 4.88 14.87 4.75
CA GLU A 216 3.73 14.98 3.85
C GLU A 216 2.40 15.11 4.60
N TRP A 217 2.30 14.46 5.76
CA TRP A 217 1.05 14.42 6.53
C TRP A 217 1.05 15.38 7.71
N ASP A 218 2.13 16.14 7.89
CA ASP A 218 2.36 16.92 9.11
C ASP A 218 2.03 16.07 10.35
N LEU A 219 2.62 14.86 10.38
CA LEU A 219 2.27 13.82 11.34
C LEU A 219 2.74 14.23 12.74
N PRO A 220 1.83 14.47 13.69
CA PRO A 220 2.17 14.95 15.01
C PRO A 220 2.95 13.89 15.80
N SER A 221 3.56 14.29 16.91
CA SER A 221 4.08 13.35 17.90
C SER A 221 2.96 12.49 18.45
N HIS A 222 3.24 11.19 18.58
CA HIS A 222 2.33 10.23 19.20
C HIS A 222 0.98 10.06 18.47
N PRO A 223 0.97 9.84 17.15
CA PRO A 223 -0.26 9.54 16.44
C PRO A 223 -0.83 8.20 16.92
N VAL A 224 -2.14 8.06 16.85
CA VAL A 224 -2.82 6.77 17.00
C VAL A 224 -3.19 6.30 15.59
N TYR A 225 -2.43 5.33 15.09
CA TYR A 225 -2.54 4.85 13.72
C TYR A 225 -3.31 3.52 13.67
N LEU A 226 -4.43 3.52 12.92
CA LEU A 226 -5.26 2.33 12.72
C LEU A 226 -4.82 1.59 11.46
N TRP A 227 -4.51 0.32 11.60
CA TRP A 227 -4.09 -0.56 10.52
C TRP A 227 -5.28 -1.11 9.72
N THR A 228 -5.85 -0.28 8.85
CA THR A 228 -6.78 -0.70 7.79
C THR A 228 -6.05 -1.08 6.51
N LEU A 229 -4.86 -0.52 6.28
CA LEU A 229 -3.94 -0.96 5.23
C LEU A 229 -3.26 -2.27 5.67
N PRO A 230 -3.20 -3.32 4.81
CA PRO A 230 -2.42 -4.50 5.14
C PRO A 230 -0.93 -4.18 5.29
N MET A 231 -0.34 -4.56 6.43
CA MET A 231 1.09 -4.31 6.70
C MET A 231 2.01 -5.02 5.70
N PHE A 232 1.56 -6.11 5.08
CA PHE A 232 2.35 -6.82 4.08
C PHE A 232 2.46 -6.06 2.75
N HIS A 233 1.52 -5.17 2.44
CA HIS A 233 1.48 -4.47 1.16
C HIS A 233 2.42 -3.29 1.14
N CYS A 234 3.44 -3.33 0.27
CA CYS A 234 4.53 -2.33 0.21
C CYS A 234 5.08 -2.02 1.62
N ASN A 235 5.26 -3.06 2.43
CA ASN A 235 5.55 -2.96 3.87
C ASN A 235 4.71 -1.87 4.57
N GLY A 236 3.38 -1.96 4.38
CA GLY A 236 2.44 -1.01 4.97
C GLY A 236 2.74 0.45 4.62
N TRP A 237 3.24 0.73 3.40
CA TRP A 237 3.65 2.07 2.94
C TRP A 237 4.67 2.72 3.87
N CYS A 238 5.57 1.95 4.45
CA CYS A 238 6.56 2.38 5.44
C CYS A 238 5.98 2.88 6.79
N PHE A 239 4.67 2.77 7.03
CA PHE A 239 4.06 3.24 8.28
C PHE A 239 4.47 2.47 9.53
N PRO A 240 4.91 1.18 9.53
CA PRO A 240 5.47 0.57 10.74
C PRO A 240 6.63 1.40 11.29
N TRP A 241 7.50 1.88 10.41
CA TRP A 241 8.66 2.71 10.75
C TRP A 241 8.27 4.18 11.02
N THR A 242 7.33 4.73 10.25
CA THR A 242 6.78 6.09 10.46
C THR A 242 6.16 6.24 11.84
N VAL A 243 5.33 5.29 12.27
CA VAL A 243 4.68 5.30 13.58
C VAL A 243 5.72 5.20 14.70
N ALA A 244 6.74 4.34 14.55
CA ALA A 244 7.84 4.24 15.50
C ALA A 244 8.66 5.54 15.60
N ALA A 245 8.96 6.20 14.45
CA ALA A 245 9.68 7.48 14.43
C ALA A 245 8.98 8.59 15.24
N ARG A 246 7.63 8.50 15.33
CA ARG A 246 6.81 9.45 16.09
C ARG A 246 6.37 8.91 17.47
N ALA A 247 6.89 7.74 17.89
CA ALA A 247 6.46 7.03 19.10
C ALA A 247 4.92 6.98 19.24
N GLY A 248 4.26 6.65 18.13
CA GLY A 248 2.81 6.55 18.01
C GLY A 248 2.27 5.24 18.55
N VAL A 249 0.98 4.99 18.35
CA VAL A 249 0.31 3.75 18.73
C VAL A 249 -0.13 3.01 17.47
N ASN A 250 0.24 1.73 17.34
CA ASN A 250 -0.24 0.84 16.29
C ASN A 250 -1.53 0.17 16.78
N VAL A 251 -2.67 0.53 16.24
CA VAL A 251 -3.94 -0.16 16.49
C VAL A 251 -4.08 -1.23 15.41
N CYS A 252 -3.79 -2.46 15.78
CA CYS A 252 -3.81 -3.61 14.87
C CYS A 252 -5.24 -4.13 14.71
N LEU A 253 -5.66 -4.30 13.46
CA LEU A 253 -7.00 -4.78 13.10
C LEU A 253 -6.86 -5.96 12.13
N ARG A 254 -7.18 -7.18 12.60
CA ARG A 254 -7.09 -8.41 11.76
C ARG A 254 -8.00 -8.36 10.54
N LYS A 255 -9.23 -7.89 10.75
CA LYS A 255 -10.25 -7.76 9.69
C LYS A 255 -10.73 -6.31 9.62
N VAL A 256 -10.71 -5.78 8.42
CA VAL A 256 -11.21 -4.42 8.16
C VAL A 256 -12.71 -4.52 7.89
N THR A 257 -13.52 -4.19 8.89
CA THR A 257 -14.98 -4.09 8.82
C THR A 257 -15.42 -2.71 9.30
N PRO A 258 -16.61 -2.23 8.91
CA PRO A 258 -17.13 -0.95 9.39
C PRO A 258 -17.16 -0.88 10.92
N GLU A 259 -17.66 -1.94 11.58
CA GLU A 259 -17.77 -2.04 13.05
C GLU A 259 -16.40 -1.97 13.72
N GLY A 260 -15.42 -2.72 13.18
CA GLY A 260 -14.06 -2.74 13.71
C GLY A 260 -13.37 -1.38 13.57
N VAL A 261 -13.55 -0.70 12.43
CA VAL A 261 -12.93 0.62 12.18
C VAL A 261 -13.57 1.70 13.04
N PHE A 262 -14.89 1.84 13.04
CA PHE A 262 -15.59 2.85 13.85
C PHE A 262 -15.48 2.58 15.35
N GLY A 263 -15.50 1.29 15.75
CA GLY A 263 -15.22 0.89 17.13
C GLY A 263 -13.83 1.33 17.58
N ALA A 264 -12.79 1.03 16.78
CA ALA A 264 -11.42 1.45 17.09
C ALA A 264 -11.27 2.99 17.13
N MET A 265 -11.93 3.71 16.22
CA MET A 265 -11.96 5.17 16.23
C MET A 265 -12.56 5.73 17.53
N GLY A 266 -13.62 5.10 18.04
CA GLY A 266 -14.26 5.49 19.29
C GLY A 266 -13.42 5.09 20.52
N ASP A 267 -12.96 3.85 20.59
CA ASP A 267 -12.33 3.27 21.77
C ASP A 267 -10.90 3.78 21.99
N TYR A 268 -10.14 4.04 20.91
CA TYR A 268 -8.71 4.30 21.00
C TYR A 268 -8.28 5.70 20.57
N GLY A 269 -9.22 6.55 20.12
CA GLY A 269 -8.90 7.90 19.69
C GLY A 269 -8.00 7.92 18.45
N VAL A 270 -8.32 7.11 17.46
CA VAL A 270 -7.60 7.03 16.18
C VAL A 270 -7.48 8.40 15.55
N THR A 271 -6.28 8.73 15.10
CA THR A 271 -5.99 10.02 14.45
C THR A 271 -5.65 9.87 12.97
N HIS A 272 -5.08 8.70 12.59
CA HIS A 272 -4.58 8.46 11.24
C HIS A 272 -4.85 7.02 10.78
N TYR A 273 -5.11 6.84 9.49
CA TYR A 273 -5.17 5.54 8.85
C TYR A 273 -4.94 5.66 7.34
N CYS A 274 -4.58 4.57 6.66
CA CYS A 274 -4.44 4.53 5.21
C CYS A 274 -5.34 3.44 4.63
N GLY A 275 -5.85 3.64 3.43
CA GLY A 275 -6.68 2.63 2.78
C GLY A 275 -6.85 2.86 1.27
N ALA A 276 -7.26 1.80 0.57
CA ALA A 276 -7.74 1.90 -0.79
C ALA A 276 -9.15 2.49 -0.83
N PRO A 277 -9.63 3.01 -1.97
CA PRO A 277 -10.97 3.60 -2.09
C PRO A 277 -12.10 2.70 -1.57
N ILE A 278 -11.96 1.38 -1.70
CA ILE A 278 -12.95 0.42 -1.20
C ILE A 278 -13.13 0.47 0.33
N VAL A 279 -12.05 0.73 1.07
CA VAL A 279 -12.13 0.90 2.53
C VAL A 279 -12.96 2.13 2.87
N HIS A 280 -12.69 3.24 2.20
CA HIS A 280 -13.42 4.49 2.41
C HIS A 280 -14.90 4.37 1.99
N SER A 281 -15.17 3.71 0.85
CA SER A 281 -16.54 3.42 0.40
C SER A 281 -17.31 2.56 1.39
N MET A 282 -16.65 1.56 1.99
CA MET A 282 -17.23 0.73 3.04
C MET A 282 -17.64 1.58 4.27
N LEU A 283 -16.81 2.53 4.67
CA LEU A 283 -17.11 3.43 5.80
C LEU A 283 -18.29 4.36 5.48
N VAL A 284 -18.31 4.94 4.28
CA VAL A 284 -19.42 5.81 3.84
C VAL A 284 -20.75 5.06 3.85
N ASN A 285 -20.76 3.81 3.37
CA ASN A 285 -21.97 3.00 3.24
C ASN A 285 -22.35 2.22 4.52
N ALA A 286 -21.62 2.37 5.62
CA ALA A 286 -22.00 1.76 6.90
C ALA A 286 -23.32 2.33 7.43
N SER A 287 -24.05 1.54 8.23
CA SER A 287 -25.27 2.02 8.88
C SER A 287 -24.99 3.13 9.92
N ASP A 288 -25.99 3.95 10.21
CA ASP A 288 -25.81 5.04 11.16
C ASP A 288 -25.50 4.53 12.58
N GLU A 289 -26.03 3.36 12.97
CA GLU A 289 -25.71 2.71 14.25
C GLU A 289 -24.22 2.38 14.34
N VAL A 290 -23.63 1.88 13.24
CA VAL A 290 -22.20 1.56 13.16
C VAL A 290 -21.35 2.83 13.17
N LYS A 291 -21.73 3.86 12.42
CA LYS A 291 -21.03 5.16 12.43
C LYS A 291 -21.03 5.82 13.82
N GLN A 292 -22.10 5.62 14.60
CA GLN A 292 -22.17 6.11 15.98
C GLN A 292 -21.16 5.45 16.93
N LEU A 293 -20.58 4.29 16.60
CA LEU A 293 -19.52 3.68 17.41
C LEU A 293 -18.32 4.61 17.56
N ALA A 294 -17.98 5.37 16.53
CA ALA A 294 -16.91 6.37 16.60
C ALA A 294 -17.17 7.49 17.63
N VAL A 295 -18.44 7.73 17.97
CA VAL A 295 -18.84 8.80 18.91
C VAL A 295 -18.98 8.28 20.33
N LYS A 296 -19.46 7.04 20.52
CA LYS A 296 -19.76 6.45 21.83
C LYS A 296 -18.51 6.16 22.68
N GLY A 297 -17.38 5.85 22.03
CA GLY A 297 -16.13 5.50 22.73
C GLY A 297 -15.43 6.66 23.44
N THR A 298 -15.78 7.91 23.17
CA THR A 298 -15.12 9.09 23.75
C THR A 298 -15.28 9.22 25.27
N ASN A 299 -16.11 8.38 25.91
CA ASN A 299 -16.33 8.35 27.35
C ASN A 299 -15.51 7.27 28.09
N SER A 300 -14.79 6.40 27.39
CA SER A 300 -13.99 5.36 28.04
C SER A 300 -12.51 5.78 28.12
N SER A 301 -12.07 6.06 29.34
CA SER A 301 -10.76 6.59 29.74
C SER A 301 -9.56 5.63 29.57
N GLN A 302 -9.57 4.70 28.62
CA GLN A 302 -8.49 3.70 28.50
C GLN A 302 -7.20 4.20 27.82
N THR A 303 -7.24 5.37 27.16
CA THR A 303 -6.03 6.07 26.68
C THR A 303 -5.71 7.32 27.52
N ALA A 304 -6.46 7.57 28.58
CA ALA A 304 -6.39 8.78 29.41
C ALA A 304 -5.21 8.77 30.38
N GLY A 305 -4.03 8.98 29.85
CA GLY A 305 -2.92 9.56 30.59
C GLY A 305 -2.65 11.01 30.21
N GLN A 306 -3.50 11.66 29.42
CA GLN A 306 -3.25 13.03 28.92
C GLN A 306 -4.56 13.78 28.71
N GLY A 307 -4.74 14.83 29.52
CA GLY A 307 -5.64 15.97 29.47
C GLY A 307 -6.89 15.90 28.58
N SER A 308 -7.93 16.69 28.91
CA SER A 308 -9.18 16.85 28.17
C SER A 308 -8.98 16.72 26.64
N CYS A 309 -9.40 15.61 26.05
CA CYS A 309 -9.20 15.34 24.64
C CYS A 309 -10.29 16.06 23.84
N GLU A 310 -10.00 17.25 23.34
CA GLU A 310 -10.71 17.75 22.17
C GLU A 310 -10.52 16.72 21.04
N ARG A 311 -11.60 16.32 20.40
CA ARG A 311 -11.61 15.33 19.32
C ARG A 311 -10.69 15.82 18.18
N ARG A 312 -9.52 15.21 18.02
CA ARG A 312 -8.64 15.54 16.90
C ARG A 312 -9.30 15.07 15.60
N PRO A 313 -9.23 15.85 14.52
CA PRO A 313 -9.73 15.41 13.23
C PRO A 313 -8.99 14.14 12.79
N ILE A 314 -9.71 13.18 12.22
CA ILE A 314 -9.14 11.95 11.69
C ILE A 314 -8.63 12.27 10.29
N LYS A 315 -7.38 11.88 10.02
CA LYS A 315 -6.77 12.00 8.69
C LYS A 315 -6.66 10.62 8.05
N GLY A 316 -7.05 10.52 6.78
CA GLY A 316 -6.89 9.32 5.95
C GLY A 316 -5.97 9.56 4.77
N MET A 317 -5.16 8.58 4.38
CA MET A 317 -4.53 8.56 3.05
C MET A 317 -5.22 7.54 2.15
N VAL A 318 -5.44 7.90 0.90
CA VAL A 318 -6.05 7.04 -0.10
C VAL A 318 -5.11 6.89 -1.30
N ALA A 319 -4.89 5.65 -1.73
CA ALA A 319 -4.14 5.30 -2.93
C ALA A 319 -4.61 3.96 -3.54
N GLY A 320 -3.95 3.54 -4.62
CA GLY A 320 -4.29 2.31 -5.37
C GLY A 320 -5.26 2.55 -6.51
N ALA A 321 -6.13 3.55 -6.40
CA ALA A 321 -6.94 4.17 -7.45
C ALA A 321 -7.27 5.60 -7.02
N ALA A 322 -7.61 6.47 -7.97
CA ALA A 322 -8.06 7.83 -7.66
C ALA A 322 -9.43 7.78 -6.96
N PRO A 323 -9.60 8.48 -5.83
CA PRO A 323 -10.91 8.59 -5.19
C PRO A 323 -11.84 9.45 -6.05
N SER A 324 -13.12 9.06 -6.15
CA SER A 324 -14.11 9.92 -6.81
C SER A 324 -14.41 11.17 -5.95
N ALA A 325 -14.83 12.27 -6.61
CA ALA A 325 -15.25 13.48 -5.91
C ALA A 325 -16.32 13.20 -4.85
N THR A 326 -17.32 12.40 -5.21
CA THR A 326 -18.41 12.00 -4.30
C THR A 326 -17.90 11.24 -3.07
N LEU A 327 -16.87 10.40 -3.24
CA LEU A 327 -16.26 9.69 -2.12
C LEU A 327 -15.55 10.66 -1.17
N LEU A 328 -14.82 11.63 -1.71
CA LEU A 328 -14.12 12.65 -0.93
C LEU A 328 -15.10 13.48 -0.09
N GLU A 329 -16.18 13.96 -0.71
CA GLU A 329 -17.25 14.72 -0.02
C GLU A 329 -17.93 13.88 1.06
N SER A 330 -18.23 12.60 0.76
CA SER A 330 -18.92 11.74 1.73
C SER A 330 -18.06 11.38 2.94
N ILE A 331 -16.76 11.24 2.75
CA ILE A 331 -15.81 10.98 3.84
C ILE A 331 -15.59 12.24 4.68
N ASP A 332 -15.52 13.41 4.05
CA ASP A 332 -15.41 14.69 4.76
C ASP A 332 -16.63 14.92 5.67
N ALA A 333 -17.82 14.57 5.21
CA ALA A 333 -19.04 14.60 6.01
C ALA A 333 -19.00 13.68 7.25
N LEU A 334 -18.13 12.66 7.26
CA LEU A 334 -17.86 11.83 8.44
C LEU A 334 -16.82 12.47 9.40
N GLY A 335 -16.29 13.65 9.08
CA GLY A 335 -15.23 14.32 9.84
C GLY A 335 -13.85 13.70 9.62
N ILE A 336 -13.61 13.08 8.46
CA ILE A 336 -12.36 12.46 8.07
C ILE A 336 -11.80 13.23 6.87
N THR A 337 -10.59 13.78 7.00
CA THR A 337 -9.91 14.46 5.90
C THR A 337 -9.08 13.45 5.11
N LEU A 338 -9.38 13.26 3.83
CA LEU A 338 -8.61 12.39 2.94
C LEU A 338 -7.53 13.13 2.17
N THR A 339 -6.34 12.54 2.13
CA THR A 339 -5.22 12.96 1.29
C THR A 339 -5.00 11.92 0.20
N HIS A 340 -5.07 12.32 -1.06
CA HIS A 340 -4.76 11.44 -2.18
C HIS A 340 -3.26 11.35 -2.39
N VAL A 341 -2.74 10.13 -2.46
CA VAL A 341 -1.34 9.83 -2.72
C VAL A 341 -1.21 8.78 -3.82
N TYR A 342 -0.09 8.78 -4.52
CA TYR A 342 0.21 7.80 -5.55
C TYR A 342 1.59 7.20 -5.36
N GLY A 343 1.72 5.95 -5.73
CA GLY A 343 2.97 5.21 -5.78
C GLY A 343 2.76 3.73 -6.10
N LEU A 344 3.85 3.01 -6.11
CA LEU A 344 3.94 1.59 -6.46
C LEU A 344 4.82 0.86 -5.45
N THR A 345 4.85 -0.45 -5.54
CA THR A 345 5.75 -1.27 -4.74
C THR A 345 7.21 -0.85 -4.96
N GLU A 346 7.58 -0.58 -6.19
CA GLU A 346 8.93 -0.21 -6.61
C GLU A 346 9.44 1.12 -6.02
N VAL A 347 8.55 1.91 -5.44
CA VAL A 347 8.86 3.18 -4.76
C VAL A 347 8.41 3.22 -3.29
N TYR A 348 8.35 2.05 -2.65
CA TYR A 348 8.04 1.87 -1.21
C TYR A 348 6.60 2.25 -0.80
N GLY A 349 5.67 2.29 -1.73
CA GLY A 349 4.33 2.80 -1.57
C GLY A 349 4.18 4.21 -2.14
N PRO A 350 3.58 5.19 -1.43
CA PRO A 350 3.42 6.55 -1.91
C PRO A 350 4.74 7.25 -2.20
N CYS A 351 4.80 7.94 -3.35
CA CYS A 351 5.92 8.80 -3.76
C CYS A 351 5.48 10.18 -4.27
N THR A 352 4.17 10.36 -4.49
CA THR A 352 3.57 11.67 -4.75
C THR A 352 2.35 11.89 -3.85
N ILE A 353 2.01 13.16 -3.62
CA ILE A 353 0.90 13.62 -2.81
C ILE A 353 0.13 14.73 -3.51
N CYS A 354 -1.18 14.68 -3.48
CA CYS A 354 -2.02 15.81 -3.85
C CYS A 354 -2.00 16.84 -2.71
N ALA A 355 -0.92 17.62 -2.64
CA ALA A 355 -0.74 18.66 -1.65
C ALA A 355 -1.82 19.74 -1.82
N PRO A 356 -2.57 20.13 -0.76
CA PRO A 356 -3.58 21.17 -0.88
C PRO A 356 -2.93 22.53 -1.14
N GLN A 357 -3.59 23.36 -1.97
CA GLN A 357 -3.18 24.74 -2.22
C GLN A 357 -4.18 25.70 -1.60
N GLN A 358 -3.70 26.80 -1.02
CA GLN A 358 -4.57 27.77 -0.36
C GLN A 358 -5.61 28.38 -1.31
N GLU A 359 -5.28 28.51 -2.58
CA GLU A 359 -6.17 29.04 -3.61
C GLU A 359 -7.40 28.14 -3.84
N TRP A 360 -7.29 26.85 -3.54
CA TRP A 360 -8.39 25.91 -3.72
C TRP A 360 -9.52 26.12 -2.69
N ASP A 361 -9.25 26.76 -1.56
CA ASP A 361 -10.25 27.03 -0.52
C ASP A 361 -11.37 27.94 -1.05
N SER A 362 -11.05 28.78 -2.05
CA SER A 362 -12.01 29.69 -2.70
C SER A 362 -12.81 29.05 -3.84
N LEU A 363 -12.44 27.84 -4.28
CA LEU A 363 -13.09 27.15 -5.40
C LEU A 363 -14.43 26.51 -4.98
N SER A 364 -15.28 26.25 -5.98
CA SER A 364 -16.45 25.42 -5.77
C SER A 364 -16.08 24.01 -5.27
N ALA A 365 -16.99 23.32 -4.58
CA ALA A 365 -16.74 21.94 -4.14
C ALA A 365 -16.39 21.02 -5.32
N ALA A 366 -17.05 21.20 -6.47
CA ALA A 366 -16.76 20.42 -7.69
C ALA A 366 -15.35 20.67 -8.22
N ASP A 367 -14.90 21.93 -8.31
CA ASP A 367 -13.56 22.28 -8.80
C ASP A 367 -12.47 21.81 -7.82
N ARG A 368 -12.70 21.93 -6.50
CA ARG A 368 -11.79 21.36 -5.49
C ARG A 368 -11.64 19.85 -5.67
N ALA A 369 -12.74 19.14 -5.87
CA ALA A 369 -12.73 17.70 -6.07
C ALA A 369 -11.92 17.28 -7.30
N VAL A 370 -12.01 18.04 -8.40
CA VAL A 370 -11.19 17.84 -9.61
C VAL A 370 -9.69 17.97 -9.27
N ASN A 371 -9.32 18.99 -8.48
CA ASN A 371 -7.94 19.19 -8.06
C ASN A 371 -7.45 18.07 -7.12
N HIS A 372 -8.26 17.68 -6.14
CA HIS A 372 -7.93 16.62 -5.19
C HIS A 372 -7.86 15.21 -5.82
N ALA A 373 -8.45 15.01 -6.99
CA ALA A 373 -8.37 13.76 -7.73
C ALA A 373 -7.02 13.55 -8.47
N ARG A 374 -6.16 14.60 -8.55
CA ARG A 374 -4.83 14.48 -9.15
C ARG A 374 -3.88 13.68 -8.24
N GLN A 375 -2.87 13.03 -8.82
CA GLN A 375 -1.85 12.30 -8.07
C GLN A 375 -0.84 13.24 -7.40
N GLY A 376 -0.83 14.50 -7.80
CA GLY A 376 -0.14 15.58 -7.13
C GLY A 376 1.33 15.73 -7.51
N VAL A 377 2.14 16.10 -6.52
CA VAL A 377 3.55 16.43 -6.65
C VAL A 377 4.43 15.42 -5.90
N ARG A 378 5.72 15.36 -6.21
CA ARG A 378 6.66 14.44 -5.56
C ARG A 378 6.71 14.63 -4.04
N TYR A 379 6.96 13.56 -3.31
CA TYR A 379 7.27 13.59 -1.88
C TYR A 379 8.55 14.42 -1.60
N HIS A 380 8.65 15.02 -0.41
CA HIS A 380 9.77 15.88 -0.02
C HIS A 380 11.15 15.23 -0.21
N LEU A 381 11.28 13.94 0.12
CA LEU A 381 12.55 13.23 0.03
C LEU A 381 12.71 12.38 -1.24
N GLN A 382 11.73 12.44 -2.15
CA GLN A 382 11.88 11.93 -3.51
C GLN A 382 12.64 12.96 -4.35
N ALA A 383 13.70 12.53 -5.04
CA ALA A 383 14.55 13.50 -5.75
C ALA A 383 13.80 14.16 -6.92
N ASP A 384 13.04 13.36 -7.70
CA ASP A 384 12.28 13.89 -8.82
C ASP A 384 11.11 12.96 -9.21
N ALA A 385 10.06 13.56 -9.81
CA ALA A 385 8.95 12.88 -10.46
C ALA A 385 8.54 13.72 -11.68
N ASN A 386 8.37 13.08 -12.83
CA ASN A 386 8.07 13.78 -14.08
C ASN A 386 7.16 12.94 -14.97
N VAL A 387 6.72 13.54 -16.09
CA VAL A 387 6.06 12.85 -17.18
C VAL A 387 6.94 13.01 -18.41
N VAL A 388 7.33 11.90 -19.03
CA VAL A 388 8.25 11.88 -20.17
C VAL A 388 7.62 11.18 -21.37
N ASP A 389 8.05 11.56 -22.55
CA ASP A 389 7.77 10.81 -23.76
C ASP A 389 8.50 9.45 -23.68
N PRO A 390 7.79 8.31 -23.81
CA PRO A 390 8.37 7.00 -23.59
C PRO A 390 9.45 6.59 -24.61
N ASP A 391 9.43 7.19 -25.81
CA ASP A 391 10.39 6.87 -26.89
C ASP A 391 11.69 7.68 -26.76
N THR A 392 11.55 8.95 -26.35
CA THR A 392 12.69 9.88 -26.30
C THR A 392 13.24 10.11 -24.89
N ASN A 393 12.46 9.74 -23.85
CA ASN A 393 12.75 9.98 -22.44
C ASN A 393 12.90 11.50 -22.10
N GLN A 394 12.32 12.37 -22.95
CA GLN A 394 12.31 13.82 -22.73
C GLN A 394 11.02 14.24 -22.02
N PRO A 395 11.06 15.24 -21.14
CA PRO A 395 9.85 15.76 -20.50
C PRO A 395 8.81 16.21 -21.52
N VAL A 396 7.55 15.85 -21.29
CA VAL A 396 6.43 16.38 -22.08
C VAL A 396 6.10 17.82 -21.66
N PRO A 397 5.42 18.62 -22.49
CA PRO A 397 4.90 19.93 -22.08
C PRO A 397 4.01 19.83 -20.84
N ALA A 398 4.15 20.80 -19.92
CA ALA A 398 3.30 20.92 -18.74
C ALA A 398 2.00 21.66 -19.10
N ASP A 399 1.16 21.06 -19.98
CA ASP A 399 -0.08 21.63 -20.53
C ASP A 399 -1.35 20.95 -19.97
N GLY A 400 -1.19 19.85 -19.19
CA GLY A 400 -2.29 19.04 -18.67
C GLY A 400 -2.98 18.17 -19.71
N GLU A 401 -2.46 18.12 -20.95
CA GLU A 401 -3.04 17.44 -22.11
C GLU A 401 -2.09 16.42 -22.73
N THR A 402 -0.82 16.76 -22.92
CA THR A 402 0.18 15.88 -23.54
C THR A 402 0.46 14.68 -22.66
N ILE A 403 0.12 13.49 -23.17
CA ILE A 403 0.30 12.21 -22.45
C ILE A 403 1.74 11.75 -22.58
N GLY A 404 2.35 11.34 -21.46
CA GLY A 404 3.62 10.65 -21.39
C GLY A 404 3.61 9.60 -20.30
N GLU A 405 4.75 8.92 -20.07
CA GLU A 405 4.93 8.00 -18.98
C GLU A 405 5.36 8.74 -17.72
N ILE A 406 4.73 8.40 -16.59
CA ILE A 406 5.15 8.89 -15.28
C ILE A 406 6.44 8.19 -14.90
N VAL A 407 7.47 8.96 -14.58
CA VAL A 407 8.78 8.46 -14.14
C VAL A 407 9.19 9.11 -12.84
N VAL A 408 9.92 8.35 -12.02
CA VAL A 408 10.45 8.84 -10.74
C VAL A 408 11.93 8.48 -10.60
N ARG A 409 12.66 9.24 -9.80
CA ARG A 409 14.03 8.90 -9.43
C ARG A 409 14.37 9.42 -8.05
N GLY A 410 15.30 8.75 -7.38
CA GLY A 410 15.81 9.18 -6.09
C GLY A 410 16.06 8.02 -5.14
N ASN A 411 16.32 8.39 -3.88
CA ASN A 411 16.64 7.44 -2.84
C ASN A 411 15.46 6.54 -2.42
N ILE A 412 14.23 6.93 -2.79
CA ILE A 412 12.99 6.19 -2.52
C ILE A 412 12.58 5.42 -3.79
N CYS A 413 13.53 4.73 -4.40
CA CYS A 413 13.31 3.75 -5.45
C CYS A 413 13.94 2.43 -5.00
N MET A 414 13.36 1.30 -5.42
CA MET A 414 13.85 -0.05 -5.11
C MET A 414 15.32 -0.24 -5.49
N LYS A 415 15.97 -1.30 -4.97
CA LYS A 415 17.26 -1.75 -5.50
C LYS A 415 17.16 -2.34 -6.90
N GLY A 416 16.04 -2.98 -7.18
CA GLY A 416 15.74 -3.71 -8.41
C GLY A 416 14.84 -4.91 -8.14
N TYR A 417 14.62 -5.70 -9.17
CA TYR A 417 13.88 -6.95 -9.10
C TYR A 417 14.79 -8.12 -8.77
N LEU A 418 14.44 -8.89 -7.75
CA LEU A 418 15.18 -10.07 -7.32
C LEU A 418 15.41 -11.02 -8.50
N ARG A 419 16.68 -11.39 -8.78
CA ARG A 419 17.08 -12.33 -9.84
C ARG A 419 16.55 -11.99 -11.24
N ASN A 420 16.24 -10.73 -11.48
CA ASN A 420 15.76 -10.28 -12.78
C ASN A 420 16.48 -9.01 -13.22
N PRO A 421 17.79 -9.09 -13.56
CA PRO A 421 18.57 -7.92 -13.97
C PRO A 421 18.01 -7.27 -15.23
N LYS A 422 17.53 -8.05 -16.20
CA LYS A 422 16.94 -7.52 -17.43
C LYS A 422 15.74 -6.60 -17.14
N ALA A 423 14.78 -7.07 -16.33
CA ALA A 423 13.64 -6.23 -15.96
C ALA A 423 14.04 -5.04 -15.08
N THR A 424 15.13 -5.14 -14.31
CA THR A 424 15.69 -4.04 -13.54
C THR A 424 16.28 -2.97 -14.46
N ASP A 425 17.09 -3.37 -15.44
CA ASP A 425 17.71 -2.47 -16.41
C ASP A 425 16.64 -1.75 -17.26
N GLU A 426 15.62 -2.48 -17.71
CA GLU A 426 14.47 -1.90 -18.43
C GLU A 426 13.73 -0.89 -17.57
N ALA A 427 13.47 -1.21 -16.28
CA ALA A 427 12.76 -0.32 -15.37
C ALA A 427 13.57 0.94 -14.99
N PHE A 428 14.90 0.91 -15.10
CA PHE A 428 15.79 2.04 -14.78
C PHE A 428 16.38 2.73 -16.01
N ALA A 429 15.82 2.49 -17.19
CA ALA A 429 16.31 3.07 -18.43
C ALA A 429 16.40 4.61 -18.34
N GLY A 430 17.45 5.19 -18.94
CA GLY A 430 17.65 6.64 -18.97
C GLY A 430 17.83 7.32 -17.62
N GLY A 431 18.09 6.55 -16.54
CA GLY A 431 18.28 7.10 -15.18
C GLY A 431 16.99 7.47 -14.45
N TRP A 432 15.87 6.95 -14.91
CA TRP A 432 14.56 7.06 -14.29
C TRP A 432 14.00 5.68 -13.98
N PHE A 433 13.21 5.56 -12.92
CA PHE A 433 12.33 4.43 -12.74
C PHE A 433 11.05 4.66 -13.56
N HIS A 434 10.81 3.79 -14.52
CA HIS A 434 9.64 3.77 -15.39
C HIS A 434 8.47 3.05 -14.70
N THR A 435 7.39 3.78 -14.44
CA THR A 435 6.25 3.25 -13.68
C THR A 435 5.32 2.36 -14.50
N GLY A 436 5.30 2.52 -15.82
CA GLY A 436 4.33 1.94 -16.72
C GLY A 436 2.94 2.60 -16.63
N ASP A 437 2.79 3.67 -15.85
CA ASP A 437 1.56 4.46 -15.75
C ASP A 437 1.69 5.71 -16.64
N LEU A 438 0.68 5.96 -17.46
CA LEU A 438 0.60 7.13 -18.34
C LEU A 438 -0.11 8.26 -17.62
N GLY A 439 0.39 9.47 -17.82
CA GLY A 439 -0.18 10.66 -17.20
C GLY A 439 0.09 11.93 -18.00
N VAL A 440 -0.36 13.03 -17.44
CA VAL A 440 -0.12 14.39 -17.92
C VAL A 440 0.49 15.22 -16.79
N LEU A 441 1.30 16.21 -17.15
CA LEU A 441 1.86 17.20 -16.25
C LEU A 441 1.12 18.52 -16.41
N PHE A 442 0.61 19.09 -15.33
CA PHE A 442 -0.05 20.39 -15.32
C PHE A 442 0.98 21.54 -15.14
N PRO A 443 0.62 22.78 -15.54
CA PRO A 443 1.49 23.95 -15.37
C PRO A 443 1.89 24.22 -13.92
N ASP A 444 1.08 23.81 -12.96
CA ASP A 444 1.35 23.91 -11.51
C ASP A 444 2.21 22.76 -10.96
N GLY A 445 2.74 21.88 -11.83
CA GLY A 445 3.61 20.77 -11.48
C GLY A 445 2.88 19.50 -10.99
N TYR A 446 1.54 19.49 -10.97
CA TYR A 446 0.77 18.32 -10.55
C TYR A 446 0.68 17.30 -11.68
N ILE A 447 0.88 16.04 -11.31
CA ILE A 447 0.70 14.90 -12.19
C ILE A 447 -0.72 14.39 -12.07
N LYS A 448 -1.33 13.99 -13.19
CA LYS A 448 -2.61 13.27 -13.24
C LYS A 448 -2.47 12.02 -14.10
N ILE A 449 -2.74 10.85 -13.53
CA ILE A 449 -2.80 9.58 -14.26
C ILE A 449 -3.95 9.63 -15.28
N LYS A 450 -3.64 9.15 -16.47
CA LYS A 450 -4.63 8.95 -17.55
C LYS A 450 -4.97 7.48 -17.72
N ASP A 451 -3.97 6.59 -17.68
CA ASP A 451 -4.17 5.14 -17.74
C ASP A 451 -2.83 4.41 -17.42
N ARG A 452 -2.89 3.08 -17.42
CA ARG A 452 -1.69 2.26 -17.57
C ARG A 452 -1.40 2.04 -19.05
N SER A 453 -0.13 2.03 -19.44
CA SER A 453 0.28 1.80 -20.82
C SER A 453 -0.33 0.51 -21.42
N LYS A 454 -0.55 -0.51 -20.58
CA LYS A 454 -1.16 -1.80 -20.96
C LYS A 454 -2.70 -1.82 -20.96
N ASP A 455 -3.32 -0.80 -20.39
CA ASP A 455 -4.79 -0.69 -20.26
C ASP A 455 -5.39 0.32 -21.25
N VAL A 456 -4.54 1.11 -21.92
CA VAL A 456 -4.97 1.98 -23.02
C VAL A 456 -5.62 1.15 -24.13
N ILE A 457 -6.76 1.59 -24.59
CA ILE A 457 -7.55 0.93 -25.65
C ILE A 457 -7.27 1.65 -26.96
N ILE A 458 -6.77 0.92 -27.97
CA ILE A 458 -6.42 1.50 -29.27
C ILE A 458 -7.58 1.22 -30.25
N SER A 459 -8.46 2.20 -30.41
CA SER A 459 -9.65 2.07 -31.25
C SER A 459 -9.56 2.96 -32.49
N GLY A 460 -9.44 2.35 -33.65
CA GLY A 460 -9.35 3.08 -34.91
C GLY A 460 -8.13 4.02 -35.03
N GLY A 461 -7.06 3.75 -34.28
CA GLY A 461 -5.87 4.59 -34.22
C GLY A 461 -5.90 5.65 -33.11
N GLU A 462 -7.01 5.77 -32.38
CA GLU A 462 -7.13 6.68 -31.24
C GLU A 462 -6.82 5.97 -29.91
N ASN A 463 -6.05 6.61 -29.04
CA ASN A 463 -5.77 6.14 -27.70
C ASN A 463 -6.91 6.54 -26.75
N ILE A 464 -7.60 5.55 -26.21
CA ILE A 464 -8.71 5.75 -25.28
C ILE A 464 -8.27 5.36 -23.88
N SER A 465 -8.39 6.28 -22.92
CA SER A 465 -8.21 5.98 -21.50
C SER A 465 -9.38 5.17 -20.98
N SER A 466 -9.07 4.00 -20.43
CA SER A 466 -10.07 3.17 -19.75
C SER A 466 -10.60 3.87 -18.48
N ILE A 467 -9.74 4.61 -17.79
CA ILE A 467 -10.08 5.37 -16.55
C ILE A 467 -11.09 6.49 -16.86
N GLU A 468 -10.96 7.18 -17.98
CA GLU A 468 -11.90 8.24 -18.36
C GLU A 468 -13.34 7.71 -18.49
N ILE A 469 -13.49 6.52 -19.06
CA ILE A 469 -14.79 5.86 -19.20
C ILE A 469 -15.30 5.37 -17.85
N GLU A 470 -14.41 4.80 -17.03
CA GLU A 470 -14.72 4.36 -15.67
C GLU A 470 -15.23 5.52 -14.82
N ASP A 471 -14.58 6.68 -14.87
CA ASP A 471 -14.97 7.89 -14.15
C ASP A 471 -16.39 8.36 -14.51
N VAL A 472 -16.76 8.24 -15.78
CA VAL A 472 -18.12 8.58 -16.23
C VAL A 472 -19.13 7.56 -15.71
N LEU A 473 -18.82 6.27 -15.82
CA LEU A 473 -19.71 5.20 -15.34
C LEU A 473 -19.89 5.21 -13.82
N TYR A 474 -18.84 5.54 -13.04
CA TYR A 474 -18.93 5.69 -11.58
C TYR A 474 -19.89 6.79 -11.12
N LYS A 475 -20.15 7.81 -11.95
CA LYS A 475 -21.12 8.88 -11.64
C LYS A 475 -22.58 8.41 -11.74
N HIS A 476 -22.82 7.24 -12.35
CA HIS A 476 -24.17 6.70 -12.43
C HIS A 476 -24.63 6.15 -11.07
N PRO A 477 -25.82 6.52 -10.56
CA PRO A 477 -26.27 6.19 -9.20
C PRO A 477 -26.28 4.69 -8.87
N ALA A 478 -26.56 3.84 -9.86
CA ALA A 478 -26.65 2.39 -9.68
C ALA A 478 -25.29 1.67 -9.67
N VAL A 479 -24.20 2.32 -10.10
CA VAL A 479 -22.88 1.68 -10.23
C VAL A 479 -22.17 1.68 -8.89
N MET A 480 -21.72 0.49 -8.44
CA MET A 480 -20.88 0.30 -7.26
C MET A 480 -19.40 0.24 -7.64
N ALA A 481 -19.06 -0.54 -8.67
CA ALA A 481 -17.71 -0.64 -9.20
C ALA A 481 -17.75 -0.87 -10.72
N VAL A 482 -16.72 -0.40 -11.42
CA VAL A 482 -16.59 -0.58 -12.86
C VAL A 482 -15.12 -0.75 -13.24
N ALA A 483 -14.89 -1.54 -14.28
CA ALA A 483 -13.61 -1.63 -14.96
C ALA A 483 -13.83 -1.69 -16.47
N VAL A 484 -13.02 -0.94 -17.20
CA VAL A 484 -13.06 -0.91 -18.66
C VAL A 484 -11.78 -1.49 -19.20
N VAL A 485 -11.90 -2.40 -20.17
CA VAL A 485 -10.77 -3.05 -20.84
C VAL A 485 -10.98 -3.07 -22.36
N ALA A 486 -9.89 -3.27 -23.09
CA ALA A 486 -9.94 -3.49 -24.52
C ALA A 486 -10.69 -4.79 -24.86
N LYS A 487 -11.58 -4.72 -25.85
CA LYS A 487 -12.21 -5.85 -26.50
C LYS A 487 -11.83 -5.83 -27.99
N PRO A 488 -11.40 -6.98 -28.57
CA PRO A 488 -11.13 -7.06 -30.02
C PRO A 488 -12.36 -6.64 -30.85
N HIS A 489 -12.12 -5.81 -31.87
CA HIS A 489 -13.16 -5.31 -32.76
C HIS A 489 -12.74 -5.41 -34.24
N PRO A 490 -13.55 -6.04 -35.12
CA PRO A 490 -13.14 -6.33 -36.52
C PRO A 490 -12.76 -5.09 -37.34
N LYS A 491 -13.41 -3.94 -37.08
CA LYS A 491 -13.23 -2.69 -37.84
C LYS A 491 -12.22 -1.75 -37.19
N TRP A 492 -12.18 -1.68 -35.87
CA TRP A 492 -11.45 -0.66 -35.14
C TRP A 492 -10.18 -1.20 -34.43
N GLY A 493 -9.90 -2.50 -34.58
CA GLY A 493 -8.84 -3.21 -33.81
C GLY A 493 -9.34 -3.51 -32.39
N GLU A 494 -9.64 -2.50 -31.61
CA GLU A 494 -10.19 -2.60 -30.27
C GLU A 494 -11.39 -1.69 -30.08
N THR A 495 -12.21 -1.98 -29.07
CA THR A 495 -13.30 -1.13 -28.57
C THR A 495 -13.39 -1.25 -27.04
N PRO A 496 -13.83 -0.20 -26.33
CA PRO A 496 -14.03 -0.30 -24.88
C PRO A 496 -15.12 -1.33 -24.52
N CYS A 497 -14.81 -2.18 -23.53
CA CYS A 497 -15.73 -3.12 -22.91
C CYS A 497 -15.79 -2.85 -21.41
N ALA A 498 -16.97 -2.51 -20.89
CA ALA A 498 -17.17 -2.22 -19.49
C ALA A 498 -17.68 -3.45 -18.73
N PHE A 499 -17.09 -3.72 -17.57
CA PHE A 499 -17.57 -4.69 -16.59
C PHE A 499 -18.09 -3.90 -15.38
N VAL A 500 -19.36 -4.11 -15.01
CA VAL A 500 -20.06 -3.25 -14.04
C VAL A 500 -20.65 -4.06 -12.92
N GLU A 501 -20.30 -3.70 -11.70
CA GLU A 501 -20.88 -4.21 -10.46
C GLU A 501 -21.88 -3.17 -9.93
N LEU A 502 -23.14 -3.60 -9.72
CA LEU A 502 -24.21 -2.71 -9.27
C LEU A 502 -24.30 -2.65 -7.74
N LYS A 503 -24.79 -1.54 -7.23
CA LYS A 503 -25.13 -1.41 -5.80
C LYS A 503 -26.26 -2.37 -5.45
N PRO A 504 -26.28 -2.92 -4.22
CA PRO A 504 -27.34 -3.82 -3.78
C PRO A 504 -28.74 -3.23 -3.99
N GLY A 505 -29.62 -4.01 -4.65
CA GLY A 505 -31.00 -3.61 -4.90
C GLY A 505 -31.20 -2.59 -6.03
N MET A 506 -30.14 -2.20 -6.74
CA MET A 506 -30.25 -1.33 -7.90
C MET A 506 -30.26 -2.13 -9.20
N GLU A 507 -31.01 -1.65 -10.17
CA GLU A 507 -31.09 -2.20 -11.53
C GLU A 507 -30.82 -1.10 -12.55
N VAL A 508 -30.10 -1.44 -13.60
CA VAL A 508 -29.84 -0.57 -14.76
C VAL A 508 -29.50 -1.45 -15.96
N THR A 509 -29.93 -1.06 -17.14
CA THR A 509 -29.64 -1.77 -18.39
C THR A 509 -28.35 -1.25 -19.04
N ALA A 510 -27.73 -2.09 -19.87
CA ALA A 510 -26.56 -1.68 -20.66
C ALA A 510 -26.89 -0.47 -21.59
N ALA A 511 -28.08 -0.42 -22.13
CA ALA A 511 -28.53 0.70 -22.98
C ALA A 511 -28.60 2.03 -22.21
N GLU A 512 -29.02 2.01 -20.93
CA GLU A 512 -29.06 3.21 -20.08
C GLU A 512 -27.66 3.69 -19.74
N LEU A 513 -26.72 2.76 -19.41
CA LEU A 513 -25.32 3.13 -19.17
C LEU A 513 -24.63 3.66 -20.43
N VAL A 514 -24.91 3.09 -21.62
CA VAL A 514 -24.43 3.63 -22.90
C VAL A 514 -24.98 5.02 -23.14
N LYS A 515 -26.27 5.24 -22.87
CA LYS A 515 -26.90 6.58 -22.99
C LYS A 515 -26.23 7.57 -22.03
N HIS A 516 -25.93 7.13 -20.81
CA HIS A 516 -25.19 7.93 -19.82
C HIS A 516 -23.80 8.29 -20.34
N CYS A 517 -23.04 7.32 -20.88
CA CYS A 517 -21.73 7.58 -21.49
C CYS A 517 -21.82 8.55 -22.69
N LYS A 518 -22.79 8.39 -23.60
CA LYS A 518 -22.99 9.27 -24.76
C LYS A 518 -23.25 10.73 -24.37
N ALA A 519 -23.81 10.98 -23.20
CA ALA A 519 -24.04 12.34 -22.70
C ALA A 519 -22.77 13.04 -22.21
N HIS A 520 -21.68 12.28 -21.94
CA HIS A 520 -20.49 12.79 -21.29
C HIS A 520 -19.18 12.49 -22.04
N LEU A 521 -19.21 11.60 -23.05
CA LEU A 521 -18.04 11.14 -23.80
C LEU A 521 -18.26 11.27 -25.32
N PRO A 522 -17.19 11.51 -26.09
CA PRO A 522 -17.18 11.34 -27.52
C PRO A 522 -17.60 9.92 -27.94
N GLY A 523 -18.26 9.76 -29.06
CA GLY A 523 -18.85 8.48 -29.51
C GLY A 523 -17.87 7.31 -29.56
N PHE A 524 -16.60 7.55 -29.95
CA PHE A 524 -15.58 6.50 -30.04
C PHE A 524 -15.09 5.98 -28.67
N LYS A 525 -15.35 6.73 -27.59
CA LYS A 525 -15.04 6.32 -26.20
C LYS A 525 -16.18 5.57 -25.51
N VAL A 526 -17.37 5.55 -26.12
CA VAL A 526 -18.53 4.87 -25.53
C VAL A 526 -18.33 3.36 -25.58
N PRO A 527 -18.56 2.62 -24.47
CA PRO A 527 -18.41 1.18 -24.46
C PRO A 527 -19.26 0.48 -25.53
N GLY A 528 -18.60 -0.35 -26.35
CA GLY A 528 -19.26 -1.19 -27.34
C GLY A 528 -19.83 -2.49 -26.78
N ALA A 529 -19.49 -2.82 -25.51
CA ALA A 529 -19.99 -3.98 -24.78
C ALA A 529 -20.02 -3.68 -23.28
N ILE A 530 -21.02 -4.20 -22.56
CA ILE A 530 -21.15 -4.10 -21.10
C ILE A 530 -21.55 -5.45 -20.54
N GLU A 531 -20.82 -5.93 -19.53
CA GLU A 531 -21.14 -7.13 -18.74
C GLU A 531 -21.39 -6.73 -17.29
N PHE A 532 -22.47 -7.24 -16.70
CA PHE A 532 -22.80 -7.04 -15.29
C PHE A 532 -22.36 -8.24 -14.46
N GLY A 533 -21.80 -7.98 -13.28
CA GLY A 533 -21.40 -9.01 -12.33
C GLY A 533 -20.37 -8.54 -11.33
N GLU A 534 -20.01 -9.42 -10.40
CA GLU A 534 -18.94 -9.17 -9.45
C GLU A 534 -17.60 -9.08 -10.16
N LEU A 535 -16.80 -8.06 -9.79
CA LEU A 535 -15.50 -7.82 -10.39
C LEU A 535 -14.39 -8.56 -9.63
N PRO A 536 -13.44 -9.21 -10.33
CA PRO A 536 -12.28 -9.82 -9.69
C PRO A 536 -11.40 -8.73 -9.06
N LYS A 537 -11.16 -8.83 -7.75
CA LYS A 537 -10.39 -7.85 -6.98
C LYS A 537 -9.18 -8.51 -6.30
N THR A 538 -8.09 -7.77 -6.19
CA THR A 538 -6.97 -8.15 -5.34
C THR A 538 -7.35 -8.07 -3.86
N SER A 539 -6.48 -8.56 -2.97
CA SER A 539 -6.65 -8.42 -1.52
C SER A 539 -6.73 -6.97 -1.03
N THR A 540 -6.15 -6.05 -1.79
CA THR A 540 -6.19 -4.61 -1.52
C THR A 540 -7.41 -3.92 -2.14
N GLY A 541 -8.31 -4.68 -2.78
CA GLY A 541 -9.52 -4.16 -3.43
C GLY A 541 -9.31 -3.61 -4.85
N LYS A 542 -8.10 -3.74 -5.43
CA LYS A 542 -7.82 -3.33 -6.80
C LYS A 542 -8.42 -4.33 -7.79
N ILE A 543 -9.15 -3.82 -8.80
CA ILE A 543 -9.75 -4.66 -9.83
C ILE A 543 -8.65 -5.26 -10.73
N GLN A 544 -8.77 -6.56 -11.01
CA GLN A 544 -7.82 -7.32 -11.82
C GLN A 544 -8.19 -7.28 -13.31
N LYS A 545 -7.92 -6.15 -13.96
CA LYS A 545 -8.25 -5.94 -15.39
C LYS A 545 -7.71 -7.04 -16.31
N PHE A 546 -6.58 -7.68 -15.96
CA PHE A 546 -6.03 -8.76 -16.77
C PHE A 546 -6.95 -9.98 -16.86
N GLU A 547 -7.71 -10.30 -15.79
CA GLU A 547 -8.73 -11.35 -15.81
C GLU A 547 -9.93 -10.94 -16.67
N LEU A 548 -10.33 -9.67 -16.61
CA LEU A 548 -11.42 -9.14 -17.40
C LEU A 548 -11.08 -9.09 -18.91
N ARG A 549 -9.81 -8.79 -19.25
CA ARG A 549 -9.35 -8.85 -20.66
C ARG A 549 -9.46 -10.25 -21.26
N LYS A 550 -9.21 -11.32 -20.48
CA LYS A 550 -9.40 -12.69 -20.97
C LYS A 550 -10.87 -12.98 -21.32
N ARG A 551 -11.81 -12.34 -20.62
CA ARG A 551 -13.26 -12.51 -20.79
C ARG A 551 -13.85 -11.57 -21.82
N SER A 552 -13.25 -10.42 -22.08
CA SER A 552 -13.83 -9.35 -22.92
C SER A 552 -14.21 -9.81 -24.33
N GLY A 553 -13.47 -10.75 -24.92
CA GLY A 553 -13.77 -11.33 -26.23
C GLY A 553 -15.14 -12.02 -26.32
N ALA A 554 -15.62 -12.61 -25.22
CA ALA A 554 -16.88 -13.34 -25.14
C ALA A 554 -18.10 -12.46 -24.78
N VAL A 555 -17.89 -11.21 -24.36
CA VAL A 555 -18.98 -10.29 -24.01
C VAL A 555 -19.71 -9.85 -25.27
N ASP A 556 -21.02 -9.95 -25.29
CA ASP A 556 -21.84 -9.56 -26.45
C ASP A 556 -21.73 -8.06 -26.77
N ALA A 557 -21.66 -7.74 -28.06
CA ALA A 557 -21.69 -6.36 -28.50
C ALA A 557 -23.09 -5.75 -28.29
N ILE A 558 -23.12 -4.52 -27.82
CA ILE A 558 -24.37 -3.78 -27.67
C ILE A 558 -24.76 -3.25 -29.06
N ASN A 559 -25.88 -3.71 -29.57
CA ASN A 559 -26.48 -3.12 -30.77
C ASN A 559 -27.05 -1.74 -30.40
N VAL A 560 -26.30 -0.68 -30.67
CA VAL A 560 -26.67 0.72 -30.35
C VAL A 560 -26.98 1.49 -31.64
#